data_5e565021947aa9e28ff201f2926d5f63
#
_entry.id   5e565021947aa9e28ff201f2926d5f63
#
_cell.length_a   1.000
_cell.length_b   1.000
_cell.length_c   1.000
_cell.angle_alpha   90.00
_cell.angle_beta   90.00
_cell.angle_gamma   90.00
#
_symmetry.space_group_name_H-M   'P 1'
#
loop_
_entity.id
_entity.type
_entity.pdbx_description
1 polymer ?
#
loop_
_entity_poly.entity_id
_entity_poly.type
_entity_poly.pdbx_seq_one_letter_code
_entity_poly.pdbx_strand_id
1 'polypeptide(L)'
;VAASAGVPGFFRPWFLPPWFYGPGQVEATSFYDTSPLRQTLLDHIDFDRINSGATRLSLGAVNIRSGNFVYFDNTERTIGPEHVMASGALPPGFPAVVIDGEPYWDGGLVSNTPLSYVLDQGVARDTLVFQIDLFSAVGPEPQTMDEVEERRKDITYSSRTRMNTDAFLEKYRLRHMIRNLAENVPEDVRRRILGDAYADDTFKGRVSLVHLINR
;
A
#
# COMPACT_ATOMS: atom_id res chain seq x y z
N VAL A 1 -3.83 -25.04 -9.60
CA VAL A 1 -2.64 -25.78 -9.10
C VAL A 1 -2.04 -25.08 -7.89
N ALA A 2 -1.73 -23.78 -7.93
CA ALA A 2 -1.13 -23.06 -6.79
C ALA A 2 -2.01 -23.07 -5.53
N ALA A 3 -3.33 -22.92 -5.67
CA ALA A 3 -4.26 -22.93 -4.54
C ALA A 3 -4.32 -24.27 -3.80
N SER A 4 -4.16 -25.38 -4.50
CA SER A 4 -4.21 -26.73 -3.90
C SER A 4 -2.88 -27.28 -3.44
N ALA A 5 -1.77 -26.86 -4.05
CA ALA A 5 -0.41 -27.36 -3.77
C ALA A 5 0.46 -26.37 -2.97
N GLY A 6 0.05 -25.09 -2.92
CA GLY A 6 0.86 -24.00 -2.41
C GLY A 6 1.94 -23.56 -3.41
N VAL A 7 2.82 -22.68 -2.94
CA VAL A 7 3.99 -22.19 -3.68
C VAL A 7 5.22 -22.39 -2.80
N PRO A 8 6.19 -23.22 -3.22
CA PRO A 8 7.41 -23.47 -2.44
C PRO A 8 8.12 -22.17 -2.06
N GLY A 9 8.53 -22.05 -0.81
CA GLY A 9 9.19 -20.85 -0.29
C GLY A 9 8.25 -19.65 -0.07
N PHE A 10 6.95 -19.78 -0.34
CA PHE A 10 6.00 -18.70 -0.12
C PHE A 10 4.87 -19.14 0.82
N PHE A 11 3.98 -20.06 0.40
CA PHE A 11 2.89 -20.54 1.22
C PHE A 11 2.55 -22.01 0.93
N ARG A 12 1.91 -22.66 1.89
CA ARG A 12 1.36 -24.00 1.76
C ARG A 12 -0.03 -24.07 2.37
N PRO A 13 -0.94 -24.92 1.85
CA PRO A 13 -2.24 -25.12 2.47
C PRO A 13 -2.08 -25.77 3.84
N TRP A 14 -2.97 -25.44 4.76
CA TRP A 14 -3.11 -26.17 6.01
C TRP A 14 -3.50 -27.62 5.74
N PHE A 15 -3.18 -28.51 6.67
CA PHE A 15 -3.53 -29.95 6.53
C PHE A 15 -5.05 -30.18 6.46
N LEU A 16 -5.82 -29.41 7.25
CA LEU A 16 -7.27 -29.39 7.23
C LEU A 16 -7.80 -28.01 6.83
N PRO A 17 -9.02 -27.93 6.28
CA PRO A 17 -9.69 -26.65 6.06
C PRO A 17 -9.87 -25.87 7.38
N PRO A 18 -9.89 -24.51 7.33
CA PRO A 18 -9.95 -23.65 8.53
C PRO A 18 -11.08 -23.98 9.51
N TRP A 19 -12.21 -24.42 9.02
CA TRP A 19 -13.40 -24.77 9.82
C TRP A 19 -13.24 -25.97 10.77
N PHE A 20 -12.16 -26.76 10.59
CA PHE A 20 -11.85 -27.90 11.46
C PHE A 20 -10.95 -27.54 12.64
N TYR A 21 -10.46 -26.31 12.71
CA TYR A 21 -9.62 -25.80 13.79
C TYR A 21 -10.44 -24.97 14.79
N GLY A 22 -10.00 -24.98 16.03
CA GLY A 22 -10.70 -24.26 17.11
C GLY A 22 -10.43 -22.75 17.09
N PRO A 23 -11.30 -21.94 17.72
CA PRO A 23 -11.08 -20.51 17.84
C PRO A 23 -9.73 -20.17 18.51
N GLY A 24 -9.03 -19.17 17.96
CA GLY A 24 -7.73 -18.72 18.44
C GLY A 24 -6.52 -19.42 17.83
N GLN A 25 -6.73 -20.48 17.04
CA GLN A 25 -5.67 -21.11 16.25
C GLN A 25 -5.48 -20.33 14.94
N VAL A 26 -4.21 -20.14 14.51
CA VAL A 26 -3.91 -19.40 13.27
C VAL A 26 -4.50 -20.09 12.04
N GLU A 27 -4.57 -21.40 12.05
CA GLU A 27 -5.14 -22.24 11.01
C GLU A 27 -6.65 -22.02 10.83
N ALA A 28 -7.35 -21.61 11.91
CA ALA A 28 -8.78 -21.29 11.84
C ALA A 28 -9.07 -19.94 11.14
N THR A 29 -8.05 -19.12 10.88
CA THR A 29 -8.21 -17.74 10.39
C THR A 29 -7.67 -17.51 8.98
N SER A 30 -7.14 -18.55 8.33
CA SER A 30 -6.59 -18.45 6.98
C SER A 30 -6.61 -19.80 6.25
N PHE A 31 -6.52 -19.76 4.91
CA PHE A 31 -6.42 -20.96 4.11
C PHE A 31 -4.99 -21.51 4.02
N TYR A 32 -3.98 -20.66 4.20
CA TYR A 32 -2.59 -21.01 3.95
C TYR A 32 -1.67 -20.61 5.10
N ASP A 33 -0.62 -21.42 5.31
CA ASP A 33 0.53 -21.11 6.13
C ASP A 33 1.57 -20.35 5.31
N THR A 34 1.92 -19.14 5.73
CA THR A 34 2.96 -18.29 5.11
C THR A 34 4.31 -18.35 5.82
N SER A 35 4.50 -19.27 6.77
CA SER A 35 5.77 -19.40 7.49
C SER A 35 7.00 -19.62 6.58
N PRO A 36 6.89 -20.33 5.41
CA PRO A 36 8.02 -20.48 4.50
C PRO A 36 8.52 -19.15 3.91
N LEU A 37 7.63 -18.14 3.75
CA LEU A 37 7.99 -16.83 3.19
C LEU A 37 9.05 -16.12 4.03
N ARG A 38 8.99 -16.26 5.36
CA ARG A 38 9.95 -15.60 6.24
C ARG A 38 11.38 -15.96 5.91
N GLN A 39 11.66 -17.24 5.68
CA GLN A 39 13.00 -17.69 5.33
C GLN A 39 13.41 -17.21 3.95
N THR A 40 12.51 -17.29 2.97
CA THR A 40 12.76 -16.76 1.62
C THR A 40 13.12 -15.28 1.63
N LEU A 41 12.42 -14.47 2.44
CA LEU A 41 12.75 -13.04 2.59
C LEU A 41 14.15 -12.85 3.20
N LEU A 42 14.50 -13.63 4.21
CA LEU A 42 15.84 -13.55 4.84
C LEU A 42 16.97 -14.00 3.90
N ASP A 43 16.71 -14.97 3.02
CA ASP A 43 17.70 -15.49 2.09
C ASP A 43 17.95 -14.54 0.88
N HIS A 44 16.95 -13.70 0.53
CA HIS A 44 16.99 -12.92 -0.70
C HIS A 44 17.00 -11.40 -0.48
N ILE A 45 16.68 -10.91 0.72
CA ILE A 45 16.62 -9.49 1.04
C ILE A 45 17.68 -9.13 2.06
N ASP A 46 18.49 -8.15 1.71
CA ASP A 46 19.45 -7.51 2.61
C ASP A 46 18.74 -6.43 3.44
N PHE A 47 18.24 -6.83 4.61
CA PHE A 47 17.53 -5.93 5.53
C PHE A 47 18.46 -4.87 6.14
N ASP A 48 19.75 -5.14 6.29
CA ASP A 48 20.73 -4.15 6.77
C ASP A 48 20.86 -3.02 5.76
N ARG A 49 20.90 -3.35 4.47
CA ARG A 49 20.93 -2.36 3.39
C ARG A 49 19.63 -1.53 3.35
N ILE A 50 18.46 -2.14 3.54
CA ILE A 50 17.19 -1.41 3.64
C ILE A 50 17.24 -0.42 4.79
N ASN A 51 17.69 -0.88 5.97
CA ASN A 51 17.73 -0.08 7.18
C ASN A 51 18.87 0.94 7.23
N SER A 52 19.81 0.88 6.27
CA SER A 52 20.83 1.93 6.12
C SER A 52 20.25 3.28 5.70
N GLY A 53 19.01 3.32 5.21
CA GLY A 53 18.32 4.54 4.81
C GLY A 53 18.78 5.14 3.46
N ALA A 54 19.62 4.42 2.70
CA ALA A 54 20.07 4.88 1.37
C ALA A 54 18.90 5.04 0.39
N THR A 55 17.85 4.23 0.58
CA THR A 55 16.58 4.32 -0.15
C THR A 55 15.46 4.21 0.86
N ARG A 56 14.50 5.12 0.79
CA ARG A 56 13.31 5.04 1.63
C ARG A 56 12.41 3.90 1.18
N LEU A 57 12.01 3.05 2.11
CA LEU A 57 11.03 1.99 1.93
C LEU A 57 9.88 2.18 2.92
N SER A 58 8.67 2.26 2.38
CA SER A 58 7.45 2.31 3.18
C SER A 58 6.53 1.16 2.78
N LEU A 59 6.08 0.38 3.75
CA LEU A 59 5.20 -0.78 3.57
C LEU A 59 3.85 -0.48 4.22
N GLY A 60 2.76 -0.62 3.45
CA GLY A 60 1.41 -0.39 3.96
C GLY A 60 0.79 -1.66 4.54
N ALA A 61 0.12 -1.55 5.68
CA ALA A 61 -0.66 -2.63 6.28
C ALA A 61 -1.90 -2.07 6.99
N VAL A 62 -2.85 -2.95 7.32
CA VAL A 62 -4.05 -2.59 8.07
C VAL A 62 -4.00 -3.23 9.44
N ASN A 63 -4.05 -2.42 10.50
CA ASN A 63 -4.21 -2.94 11.85
C ASN A 63 -5.64 -3.50 12.02
N ILE A 64 -5.75 -4.79 12.38
CA ILE A 64 -7.03 -5.49 12.40
C ILE A 64 -7.95 -4.97 13.51
N ARG A 65 -7.38 -4.57 14.65
CA ARG A 65 -8.18 -4.12 15.80
C ARG A 65 -8.82 -2.76 15.58
N SER A 66 -8.07 -1.85 14.96
CA SER A 66 -8.53 -0.48 14.74
C SER A 66 -9.16 -0.25 13.36
N GLY A 67 -8.87 -1.13 12.38
CA GLY A 67 -9.20 -0.92 10.97
C GLY A 67 -8.37 0.17 10.28
N ASN A 68 -7.42 0.77 10.99
CA ASN A 68 -6.61 1.85 10.45
C ASN A 68 -5.49 1.34 9.54
N PHE A 69 -5.28 2.08 8.46
CA PHE A 69 -4.11 1.90 7.61
C PHE A 69 -2.87 2.46 8.30
N VAL A 70 -1.78 1.71 8.29
CA VAL A 70 -0.49 2.11 8.86
C VAL A 70 0.63 1.94 7.83
N TYR A 71 1.69 2.72 8.00
CA TYR A 71 2.92 2.57 7.21
C TYR A 71 4.06 2.14 8.12
N PHE A 72 4.79 1.12 7.69
CA PHE A 72 6.09 0.75 8.24
C PHE A 72 7.15 1.38 7.34
N ASP A 73 7.88 2.36 7.86
CA ASP A 73 8.82 3.18 7.10
C ASP A 73 10.22 3.05 7.71
N ASN A 74 11.24 2.78 6.87
CA ASN A 74 12.61 2.59 7.34
C ASN A 74 13.28 3.87 7.85
N THR A 75 12.63 5.03 7.69
CA THR A 75 13.08 6.29 8.32
C THR A 75 12.62 6.42 9.76
N GLU A 76 11.62 5.64 10.18
CA GLU A 76 10.98 5.73 11.50
C GLU A 76 11.22 4.50 12.36
N ARG A 77 11.46 3.34 11.73
CA ARG A 77 11.66 2.07 12.41
C ARG A 77 12.53 1.10 11.61
N THR A 78 13.10 0.12 12.29
CA THR A 78 13.77 -0.99 11.63
C THR A 78 12.76 -1.89 10.93
N ILE A 79 12.97 -2.13 9.64
CA ILE A 79 12.15 -3.00 8.82
C ILE A 79 12.74 -4.42 8.86
N GLY A 80 11.89 -5.41 9.13
CA GLY A 80 12.22 -6.83 9.09
C GLY A 80 11.26 -7.61 8.18
N PRO A 81 11.44 -8.92 8.04
CA PRO A 81 10.62 -9.78 7.18
C PRO A 81 9.13 -9.73 7.57
N GLU A 82 8.81 -9.61 8.86
CA GLU A 82 7.43 -9.50 9.35
C GLU A 82 6.67 -8.30 8.78
N HIS A 83 7.34 -7.18 8.54
CA HIS A 83 6.71 -6.00 7.94
C HIS A 83 6.34 -6.25 6.47
N VAL A 84 7.22 -6.94 5.72
CA VAL A 84 6.95 -7.35 4.34
C VAL A 84 5.81 -8.35 4.30
N MET A 85 5.83 -9.34 5.20
CA MET A 85 4.77 -10.34 5.31
C MET A 85 3.42 -9.70 5.66
N ALA A 86 3.37 -8.74 6.58
CA ALA A 86 2.16 -8.04 6.96
C ALA A 86 1.56 -7.25 5.79
N SER A 87 2.41 -6.59 4.99
CA SER A 87 1.98 -5.84 3.81
C SER A 87 1.36 -6.71 2.71
N GLY A 88 1.65 -8.02 2.70
CA GLY A 88 1.09 -8.98 1.75
C GLY A 88 0.15 -10.02 2.38
N ALA A 89 -0.25 -9.86 3.64
CA ALA A 89 -1.11 -10.80 4.37
C ALA A 89 -2.60 -10.61 4.02
N LEU A 90 -2.98 -10.94 2.77
CA LEU A 90 -4.35 -10.72 2.28
C LEU A 90 -5.31 -11.81 2.81
N PRO A 91 -6.30 -11.44 3.66
CA PRO A 91 -7.30 -12.39 4.13
C PRO A 91 -8.34 -12.74 3.03
N PRO A 92 -8.99 -13.89 3.09
CA PRO A 92 -8.80 -15.00 4.02
C PRO A 92 -7.66 -15.95 3.61
N GLY A 93 -6.91 -15.64 2.55
CA GLY A 93 -5.83 -16.46 2.04
C GLY A 93 -4.74 -16.66 3.09
N PHE A 94 -4.22 -15.56 3.60
CA PHE A 94 -3.06 -15.54 4.48
C PHE A 94 -3.41 -15.10 5.90
N PRO A 95 -2.72 -15.64 6.91
CA PRO A 95 -2.96 -15.30 8.31
C PRO A 95 -2.48 -13.88 8.62
N ALA A 96 -3.06 -13.30 9.67
CA ALA A 96 -2.56 -12.05 10.23
C ALA A 96 -1.10 -12.20 10.69
N VAL A 97 -0.31 -11.14 10.50
CA VAL A 97 1.06 -11.04 11.02
C VAL A 97 1.06 -10.15 12.24
N VAL A 98 1.64 -10.65 13.35
CA VAL A 98 1.72 -9.89 14.60
C VAL A 98 3.05 -9.14 14.65
N ILE A 99 2.99 -7.82 14.84
CA ILE A 99 4.14 -6.93 15.00
C ILE A 99 3.89 -6.09 16.26
N ASP A 100 4.83 -6.12 17.18
CA ASP A 100 4.75 -5.40 18.47
C ASP A 100 3.44 -5.69 19.25
N GLY A 101 2.92 -6.93 19.17
CA GLY A 101 1.69 -7.35 19.81
C GLY A 101 0.39 -6.96 19.12
N GLU A 102 0.46 -6.26 17.99
CA GLU A 102 -0.67 -5.87 17.16
C GLU A 102 -0.79 -6.73 15.90
N PRO A 103 -2.01 -7.20 15.52
CA PRO A 103 -2.23 -7.99 14.32
C PRO A 103 -2.47 -7.11 13.08
N TYR A 104 -1.86 -7.49 11.97
CA TYR A 104 -1.95 -6.76 10.70
C TYR A 104 -2.32 -7.66 9.54
N TRP A 105 -3.08 -7.09 8.61
CA TRP A 105 -3.37 -7.61 7.29
C TRP A 105 -2.84 -6.71 6.20
N ASP A 106 -2.91 -7.20 4.96
CA ASP A 106 -2.49 -6.52 3.74
C ASP A 106 -3.10 -5.10 3.63
N GLY A 107 -2.23 -4.14 3.36
CA GLY A 107 -2.63 -2.75 3.12
C GLY A 107 -3.57 -2.58 1.93
N GLY A 108 -3.54 -3.48 0.96
CA GLY A 108 -4.43 -3.51 -0.19
C GLY A 108 -5.93 -3.58 0.16
N LEU A 109 -6.29 -4.01 1.39
CA LEU A 109 -7.67 -3.94 1.87
C LEU A 109 -8.22 -2.51 1.89
N VAL A 110 -7.36 -1.50 2.11
CA VAL A 110 -7.74 -0.09 2.20
C VAL A 110 -7.18 0.70 1.03
N SER A 111 -5.89 0.58 0.74
CA SER A 111 -5.22 1.30 -0.35
C SER A 111 -4.17 0.42 -1.02
N ASN A 112 -4.38 0.14 -2.30
CA ASN A 112 -3.46 -0.67 -3.09
C ASN A 112 -2.30 0.14 -3.69
N THR A 113 -2.52 1.44 -3.91
CA THR A 113 -1.54 2.38 -4.47
C THR A 113 -1.57 3.69 -3.68
N PRO A 114 -0.87 3.77 -2.53
CA PRO A 114 -0.96 4.89 -1.60
C PRO A 114 -0.17 6.12 -2.08
N LEU A 115 -0.55 6.69 -3.22
CA LEU A 115 0.11 7.82 -3.86
C LEU A 115 0.20 9.06 -2.94
N SER A 116 -0.85 9.33 -2.18
CA SER A 116 -0.90 10.46 -1.25
C SER A 116 0.17 10.36 -0.16
N TYR A 117 0.48 9.18 0.36
CA TYR A 117 1.52 9.00 1.35
C TYR A 117 2.90 9.44 0.84
N VAL A 118 3.22 9.07 -0.42
CA VAL A 118 4.50 9.43 -1.05
C VAL A 118 4.60 10.94 -1.29
N LEU A 119 3.50 11.58 -1.66
CA LEU A 119 3.49 12.95 -2.17
C LEU A 119 3.05 13.99 -1.13
N ASP A 120 2.29 13.61 -0.10
CA ASP A 120 1.87 14.53 0.97
C ASP A 120 2.99 14.85 1.96
N GLN A 121 4.08 14.08 1.96
CA GLN A 121 5.27 14.35 2.79
C GLN A 121 6.17 15.47 2.23
N GLY A 122 5.69 16.15 1.21
CA GLY A 122 6.35 17.31 0.62
C GLY A 122 7.23 16.96 -0.59
N VAL A 123 6.85 17.53 -1.72
CA VAL A 123 7.64 17.44 -2.96
C VAL A 123 8.40 18.75 -3.13
N ALA A 124 9.54 18.87 -2.42
CA ALA A 124 10.39 20.06 -2.48
C ALA A 124 11.17 20.17 -3.82
N ARG A 125 11.28 19.06 -4.55
CA ARG A 125 12.01 18.96 -5.83
C ARG A 125 11.14 18.35 -6.90
N ASP A 126 11.48 18.58 -8.17
CA ASP A 126 10.84 17.90 -9.29
C ASP A 126 10.94 16.38 -9.12
N THR A 127 9.80 15.70 -9.11
CA THR A 127 9.68 14.30 -8.75
C THR A 127 8.99 13.53 -9.85
N LEU A 128 9.61 12.45 -10.29
CA LEU A 128 9.01 11.47 -11.19
C LEU A 128 8.47 10.30 -10.36
N VAL A 129 7.17 10.03 -10.52
CA VAL A 129 6.48 8.96 -9.81
C VAL A 129 6.03 7.89 -10.80
N PHE A 130 6.40 6.63 -10.53
CA PHE A 130 5.85 5.48 -11.23
C PHE A 130 4.80 4.81 -10.35
N GLN A 131 3.56 4.86 -10.76
CA GLN A 131 2.44 4.16 -10.12
C GLN A 131 2.12 2.91 -10.91
N ILE A 132 2.28 1.74 -10.28
CA ILE A 132 2.02 0.45 -10.91
C ILE A 132 0.67 -0.07 -10.43
N ASP A 133 -0.29 -0.20 -11.33
CA ASP A 133 -1.60 -0.80 -11.07
C ASP A 133 -1.68 -2.19 -11.68
N LEU A 134 -1.76 -3.20 -10.83
CA LEU A 134 -1.79 -4.60 -11.22
C LEU A 134 -3.20 -5.08 -11.61
N PHE A 135 -4.23 -4.28 -11.30
CA PHE A 135 -5.63 -4.67 -11.47
C PHE A 135 -6.29 -3.89 -12.59
N SER A 136 -6.80 -4.59 -13.61
CA SER A 136 -7.44 -3.92 -14.75
C SER A 136 -8.85 -3.46 -14.42
N ALA A 137 -9.13 -2.18 -14.69
CA ALA A 137 -10.49 -1.65 -14.62
C ALA A 137 -11.40 -2.24 -15.72
N VAL A 138 -10.81 -2.53 -16.87
CA VAL A 138 -11.51 -3.09 -18.03
C VAL A 138 -11.20 -4.58 -18.12
N GLY A 139 -12.22 -5.39 -18.35
CA GLY A 139 -12.08 -6.84 -18.49
C GLY A 139 -13.32 -7.45 -19.10
N PRO A 140 -13.23 -8.70 -19.58
CA PRO A 140 -14.34 -9.42 -20.18
C PRO A 140 -15.44 -9.72 -19.15
N GLU A 141 -16.61 -10.06 -19.66
CA GLU A 141 -17.70 -10.62 -18.84
C GLU A 141 -17.31 -12.04 -18.41
N PRO A 142 -17.35 -12.33 -17.08
CA PRO A 142 -16.95 -13.64 -16.57
C PRO A 142 -17.96 -14.72 -16.97
N GLN A 143 -17.43 -15.91 -17.29
CA GLN A 143 -18.20 -17.08 -17.70
C GLN A 143 -18.15 -18.22 -16.66
N THR A 144 -17.23 -18.13 -15.68
CA THR A 144 -17.06 -19.11 -14.60
C THR A 144 -17.00 -18.44 -13.25
N MET A 145 -17.19 -19.19 -12.17
CA MET A 145 -17.09 -18.65 -10.81
C MET A 145 -15.68 -18.13 -10.50
N ASP A 146 -14.64 -18.80 -10.98
CA ASP A 146 -13.25 -18.34 -10.80
C ASP A 146 -13.05 -16.97 -11.48
N GLU A 147 -13.56 -16.80 -12.70
CA GLU A 147 -13.52 -15.53 -13.40
C GLU A 147 -14.37 -14.44 -12.74
N VAL A 148 -15.50 -14.79 -12.10
CA VAL A 148 -16.30 -13.86 -11.29
C VAL A 148 -15.49 -13.35 -10.10
N GLU A 149 -14.80 -14.23 -9.36
CA GLU A 149 -13.95 -13.85 -8.23
C GLU A 149 -12.77 -12.99 -8.67
N GLU A 150 -12.10 -13.34 -9.77
CA GLU A 150 -11.01 -12.57 -10.34
C GLU A 150 -11.50 -11.17 -10.77
N ARG A 151 -12.62 -11.11 -11.51
CA ARG A 151 -13.18 -9.84 -11.98
C ARG A 151 -13.64 -8.95 -10.83
N ARG A 152 -14.24 -9.53 -9.80
CA ARG A 152 -14.60 -8.79 -8.57
C ARG A 152 -13.39 -8.17 -7.91
N LYS A 153 -12.30 -8.92 -7.80
CA LYS A 153 -11.02 -8.46 -7.26
C LYS A 153 -10.46 -7.31 -8.10
N ASP A 154 -10.40 -7.46 -9.41
CA ASP A 154 -9.92 -6.44 -10.34
C ASP A 154 -10.69 -5.13 -10.22
N ILE A 155 -12.02 -5.19 -10.22
CA ILE A 155 -12.88 -4.02 -10.06
C ILE A 155 -12.65 -3.34 -8.71
N THR A 156 -12.55 -4.13 -7.63
CA THR A 156 -12.38 -3.60 -6.29
C THR A 156 -11.08 -2.83 -6.15
N TYR A 157 -9.96 -3.42 -6.58
CA TYR A 157 -8.64 -2.82 -6.39
C TYR A 157 -8.36 -1.70 -7.40
N SER A 158 -8.74 -1.86 -8.67
CA SER A 158 -8.58 -0.79 -9.67
C SER A 158 -9.42 0.46 -9.35
N SER A 159 -10.61 0.27 -8.78
CA SER A 159 -11.47 1.41 -8.37
C SER A 159 -10.82 2.21 -7.26
N ARG A 160 -10.23 1.56 -6.26
CA ARG A 160 -9.52 2.23 -5.16
C ARG A 160 -8.31 3.00 -5.66
N THR A 161 -7.52 2.43 -6.58
CA THR A 161 -6.38 3.11 -7.21
C THR A 161 -6.83 4.39 -7.91
N ARG A 162 -7.89 4.32 -8.74
CA ARG A 162 -8.41 5.50 -9.44
C ARG A 162 -8.89 6.57 -8.48
N MET A 163 -9.71 6.21 -7.49
CA MET A 163 -10.22 7.18 -6.50
C MET A 163 -9.08 7.90 -5.77
N ASN A 164 -8.05 7.18 -5.36
CA ASN A 164 -6.89 7.75 -4.67
C ASN A 164 -6.09 8.68 -5.61
N THR A 165 -5.90 8.26 -6.87
CA THR A 165 -5.17 9.05 -7.88
C THR A 165 -5.93 10.32 -8.23
N ASP A 166 -7.25 10.24 -8.47
CA ASP A 166 -8.10 11.38 -8.80
C ASP A 166 -8.14 12.40 -7.65
N ALA A 167 -8.33 11.94 -6.42
CA ALA A 167 -8.31 12.79 -5.23
C ALA A 167 -6.96 13.51 -5.06
N PHE A 168 -5.85 12.80 -5.32
CA PHE A 168 -4.52 13.41 -5.29
C PHE A 168 -4.37 14.48 -6.38
N LEU A 169 -4.75 14.17 -7.63
CA LEU A 169 -4.63 15.11 -8.74
C LEU A 169 -5.47 16.37 -8.53
N GLU A 170 -6.66 16.25 -7.96
CA GLU A 170 -7.50 17.39 -7.61
C GLU A 170 -6.84 18.26 -6.55
N LYS A 171 -6.36 17.66 -5.46
CA LYS A 171 -5.62 18.34 -4.38
C LYS A 171 -4.37 19.05 -4.93
N TYR A 172 -3.62 18.38 -5.82
CA TYR A 172 -2.44 18.94 -6.47
C TYR A 172 -2.77 20.14 -7.34
N ARG A 173 -3.82 20.07 -8.17
CA ARG A 173 -4.30 21.19 -8.99
C ARG A 173 -4.72 22.37 -8.13
N LEU A 174 -5.49 22.16 -7.08
CA LEU A 174 -5.92 23.22 -6.15
C LEU A 174 -4.72 23.92 -5.49
N ARG A 175 -3.73 23.18 -5.05
CA ARG A 175 -2.49 23.74 -4.47
C ARG A 175 -1.72 24.60 -5.48
N HIS A 176 -1.60 24.14 -6.73
CA HIS A 176 -0.97 24.91 -7.79
C HIS A 176 -1.76 26.21 -8.13
N MET A 177 -3.08 26.14 -8.16
CA MET A 177 -3.93 27.31 -8.35
C MET A 177 -3.73 28.32 -7.22
N ILE A 178 -3.75 27.87 -5.97
CA ILE A 178 -3.53 28.74 -4.79
C ILE A 178 -2.15 29.39 -4.87
N ARG A 179 -1.10 28.64 -5.23
CA ARG A 179 0.25 29.19 -5.41
C ARG A 179 0.28 30.26 -6.48
N ASN A 180 -0.24 29.96 -7.68
CA ASN A 180 -0.23 30.92 -8.78
C ASN A 180 -0.99 32.22 -8.42
N LEU A 181 -2.11 32.10 -7.69
CA LEU A 181 -2.84 33.27 -7.18
C LEU A 181 -1.98 34.03 -6.15
N ALA A 182 -1.37 33.31 -5.22
CA ALA A 182 -0.57 33.91 -4.15
C ALA A 182 0.68 34.65 -4.67
N GLU A 183 1.30 34.18 -5.76
CA GLU A 183 2.44 34.84 -6.40
C GLU A 183 2.07 36.22 -7.01
N ASN A 184 0.81 36.44 -7.32
CA ASN A 184 0.27 37.70 -7.86
C ASN A 184 -0.30 38.63 -6.77
N VAL A 185 -0.15 38.29 -5.48
CA VAL A 185 -0.65 39.08 -4.35
C VAL A 185 0.52 39.64 -3.55
N PRO A 186 0.46 40.93 -3.10
CA PRO A 186 1.49 41.52 -2.23
C PRO A 186 1.79 40.63 -1.01
N GLU A 187 3.06 40.59 -0.60
CA GLU A 187 3.53 39.66 0.44
C GLU A 187 2.81 39.82 1.78
N ASP A 188 2.53 41.06 2.18
CA ASP A 188 1.82 41.38 3.42
C ASP A 188 0.38 40.83 3.42
N VAL A 189 -0.32 40.92 2.27
CA VAL A 189 -1.67 40.38 2.09
C VAL A 189 -1.63 38.86 2.06
N ARG A 190 -0.66 38.29 1.34
CA ARG A 190 -0.44 36.86 1.23
C ARG A 190 -0.20 36.22 2.61
N ARG A 191 0.73 36.78 3.40
CA ARG A 191 1.04 36.32 4.75
C ARG A 191 -0.18 36.40 5.69
N ARG A 192 -0.98 37.45 5.57
CA ARG A 192 -2.19 37.65 6.36
C ARG A 192 -3.28 36.62 6.03
N ILE A 193 -3.43 36.23 4.76
CA ILE A 193 -4.48 35.32 4.29
C ILE A 193 -4.08 33.85 4.48
N LEU A 194 -2.86 33.49 4.11
CA LEU A 194 -2.40 32.10 4.06
C LEU A 194 -1.60 31.68 5.30
N GLY A 195 -1.20 32.65 6.14
CA GLY A 195 -0.43 32.37 7.34
C GLY A 195 0.86 31.62 7.05
N ASP A 196 1.32 30.86 8.06
CA ASP A 196 2.54 30.05 7.95
C ASP A 196 2.39 28.86 7.00
N ALA A 197 1.16 28.45 6.66
CA ALA A 197 0.90 27.36 5.72
C ALA A 197 1.45 27.65 4.31
N TYR A 198 1.66 28.92 3.95
CA TYR A 198 2.28 29.28 2.67
C TYR A 198 3.81 29.20 2.68
N ALA A 199 4.42 29.29 3.85
CA ALA A 199 5.88 29.16 4.03
C ALA A 199 6.37 27.72 3.83
N ASP A 200 5.46 26.77 3.77
CA ASP A 200 5.78 25.36 3.57
C ASP A 200 6.25 25.12 2.12
N ASP A 201 7.57 25.03 1.97
CA ASP A 201 8.27 24.74 0.70
C ASP A 201 7.99 23.32 0.16
N THR A 202 7.21 22.53 0.90
CA THR A 202 6.99 21.11 0.64
C THR A 202 6.31 20.81 -0.71
N PHE A 203 5.76 21.80 -1.39
CA PHE A 203 5.03 21.62 -2.67
C PHE A 203 5.61 22.44 -3.83
N LYS A 204 6.88 22.85 -3.76
CA LYS A 204 7.53 23.64 -4.84
C LYS A 204 7.88 22.80 -6.06
N GLY A 205 8.10 21.50 -5.89
CA GLY A 205 8.46 20.59 -6.98
C GLY A 205 7.29 20.26 -7.90
N ARG A 206 7.62 19.98 -9.17
CA ARG A 206 6.66 19.42 -10.13
C ARG A 206 6.57 17.93 -9.93
N VAL A 207 5.36 17.39 -10.00
CA VAL A 207 5.11 15.95 -9.99
C VAL A 207 4.79 15.50 -11.41
N SER A 208 5.63 14.59 -11.93
CA SER A 208 5.35 13.87 -13.19
C SER A 208 4.92 12.45 -12.81
N LEU A 209 3.65 12.12 -13.04
CA LEU A 209 3.08 10.81 -12.74
C LEU A 209 3.03 9.95 -14.01
N VAL A 210 3.69 8.80 -13.95
CA VAL A 210 3.59 7.73 -14.96
C VAL A 210 2.76 6.60 -14.39
N HIS A 211 1.57 6.40 -14.94
CA HIS A 211 0.65 5.34 -14.52
C HIS A 211 0.80 4.14 -15.43
N LEU A 212 1.31 3.02 -14.91
CA LEU A 212 1.46 1.75 -15.60
C LEU A 212 0.28 0.84 -15.19
N ILE A 213 -0.56 0.51 -16.16
CA ILE A 213 -1.76 -0.32 -15.93
C ILE A 213 -1.53 -1.69 -16.58
N ASN A 214 -1.73 -2.76 -15.81
CA ASN A 214 -1.82 -4.10 -16.38
C ASN A 214 -3.14 -4.22 -17.18
N ARG A 215 -3.04 -4.67 -18.45
CA ARG A 215 -4.18 -4.84 -19.36
C ARG A 215 -4.37 -6.30 -19.70
#